data_2329d9fb6ded9e6b1bd222ca6c9a7969
#
_entry.id   2329d9fb6ded9e6b1bd222ca6c9a7969
#
_cell.length_a   1.000
_cell.length_b   1.000
_cell.length_c   1.000
_cell.angle_alpha   90.00
_cell.angle_beta   90.00
_cell.angle_gamma   90.00
#
_symmetry.space_group_name_H-M   'P 1'
#
loop_
_entity.id
_entity.type
_entity.pdbx_description
1 polymer ?
#
loop_
_entity_poly.entity_id
_entity_poly.type
_entity_poly.pdbx_seq_one_letter_code
_entity_poly.pdbx_strand_id
1 'polypeptide(L)'
;MTEAMAPSNSMANPAAVKRFFETGGKSLLDGLSHLAKDMVHNGGMPSQVNMEAFEVGKNLATTEGAVVFRNDVLELIQYKPITESVHERPLLVVPPQINKFYVFDLSPEKSLARFLLRSQVQTFVVSWRNPTKAQREWGLSTYIEALKEAIDVICAITGSKDVNMLGACSGGLTTASLLGHYAALGQQKVNALTLLVSVLDTQLDTQVALFADEKTLEAAKRRSYQAGVLEGSDMAKVFAWMRPNDLIWNYWVNNYLLGNEPPVFDILYWNNDTTRLPAALHGEFIEMFRTNPLTRPGALEVCGTPIDLKQVTCDFFVVAGTTDHITPWDSCYKSAHLFGGKCEFVLSNSGHIQSILNPPGNPKARYMTNSEMPLDPKAWQESSTKHADSWWLHWQTWLSERSGETKNAPRALGNKKFPAGEAAPGTYVHER
;
A
#
# COMPACT_ATOMS: atom_id res chain seq x y z
N MET A 1 -21.25 18.07 -7.03
CA MET A 1 -22.69 18.40 -6.82
C MET A 1 -23.59 17.84 -7.92
N THR A 2 -23.21 17.85 -9.19
CA THR A 2 -24.03 17.32 -10.30
C THR A 2 -24.36 15.83 -10.15
N GLU A 3 -23.45 15.01 -9.65
CA GLU A 3 -23.67 13.56 -9.48
C GLU A 3 -24.65 13.21 -8.36
N ALA A 4 -24.69 14.00 -7.27
CA ALA A 4 -25.67 13.80 -6.20
C ALA A 4 -27.13 14.01 -6.68
N MET A 5 -27.30 14.79 -7.74
CA MET A 5 -28.60 15.07 -8.36
C MET A 5 -28.89 14.20 -9.59
N ALA A 6 -28.03 13.24 -9.88
CA ALA A 6 -28.25 12.33 -11.01
C ALA A 6 -29.56 11.54 -10.79
N PRO A 7 -30.43 11.41 -11.81
CA PRO A 7 -31.68 10.65 -11.68
C PRO A 7 -31.48 9.22 -11.21
N SER A 8 -30.34 8.59 -11.58
CA SER A 8 -29.94 7.25 -11.13
C SER A 8 -29.72 7.16 -9.62
N ASN A 9 -29.39 8.26 -8.95
CA ASN A 9 -29.10 8.31 -7.52
C ASN A 9 -30.30 8.78 -6.69
N SER A 10 -31.43 9.03 -7.33
CA SER A 10 -32.70 9.47 -6.70
C SER A 10 -33.64 8.29 -6.42
N MET A 11 -34.64 8.51 -5.56
CA MET A 11 -35.70 7.55 -5.30
C MET A 11 -36.56 7.23 -6.55
N ALA A 12 -36.45 8.06 -7.59
CA ALA A 12 -37.08 7.83 -8.89
C ALA A 12 -36.24 6.95 -9.84
N ASN A 13 -35.14 6.39 -9.37
CA ASN A 13 -34.32 5.43 -10.14
C ASN A 13 -35.20 4.29 -10.67
N PRO A 14 -35.29 4.07 -12.00
CA PRO A 14 -36.19 3.04 -12.56
C PRO A 14 -35.92 1.64 -12.02
N ALA A 15 -34.64 1.30 -11.74
CA ALA A 15 -34.28 0.00 -11.16
C ALA A 15 -34.79 -0.13 -9.71
N ALA A 16 -34.73 0.94 -8.93
CA ALA A 16 -35.24 0.96 -7.56
C ALA A 16 -36.78 0.84 -7.54
N VAL A 17 -37.45 1.59 -8.39
CA VAL A 17 -38.93 1.51 -8.54
C VAL A 17 -39.34 0.09 -8.96
N LYS A 18 -38.70 -0.48 -9.95
CA LYS A 18 -38.92 -1.87 -10.36
C LYS A 18 -38.76 -2.85 -9.20
N ARG A 19 -37.62 -2.74 -8.49
CA ARG A 19 -37.28 -3.60 -7.34
C ARG A 19 -38.31 -3.47 -6.20
N PHE A 20 -38.81 -2.27 -5.94
CA PHE A 20 -39.84 -2.04 -4.95
C PHE A 20 -41.10 -2.87 -5.25
N PHE A 21 -41.60 -2.84 -6.49
CA PHE A 21 -42.78 -3.64 -6.89
C PHE A 21 -42.48 -5.15 -6.89
N GLU A 22 -41.31 -5.57 -7.37
CA GLU A 22 -40.92 -6.98 -7.37
C GLU A 22 -40.85 -7.58 -5.96
N THR A 23 -40.49 -6.78 -4.96
CA THR A 23 -40.29 -7.22 -3.56
C THR A 23 -41.49 -6.89 -2.66
N GLY A 24 -42.60 -6.36 -3.23
CA GLY A 24 -43.73 -5.93 -2.44
C GLY A 24 -43.40 -4.84 -1.41
N GLY A 25 -42.44 -3.99 -1.72
CA GLY A 25 -42.01 -2.89 -0.84
C GLY A 25 -40.87 -3.26 0.13
N LYS A 26 -40.49 -4.54 0.23
CA LYS A 26 -39.44 -5.00 1.15
C LYS A 26 -38.11 -4.30 0.91
N SER A 27 -37.72 -4.08 -0.36
CA SER A 27 -36.46 -3.42 -0.70
C SER A 27 -36.35 -2.00 -0.12
N LEU A 28 -37.46 -1.27 -0.01
CA LEU A 28 -37.44 0.05 0.62
C LEU A 28 -37.19 -0.04 2.14
N LEU A 29 -37.83 -1.02 2.81
CA LEU A 29 -37.61 -1.24 4.25
C LEU A 29 -36.17 -1.67 4.55
N ASP A 30 -35.65 -2.60 3.77
CA ASP A 30 -34.25 -3.05 3.89
C ASP A 30 -33.30 -1.86 3.65
N GLY A 31 -33.53 -1.07 2.60
CA GLY A 31 -32.74 0.12 2.28
C GLY A 31 -32.76 1.19 3.38
N LEU A 32 -33.92 1.46 3.98
CA LEU A 32 -34.05 2.38 5.12
C LEU A 32 -33.31 1.84 6.37
N SER A 33 -33.36 0.51 6.59
CA SER A 33 -32.61 -0.14 7.68
C SER A 33 -31.10 0.03 7.48
N HIS A 34 -30.60 -0.20 6.26
CA HIS A 34 -29.18 0.02 5.94
C HIS A 34 -28.76 1.48 6.12
N LEU A 35 -29.58 2.43 5.65
CA LEU A 35 -29.33 3.85 5.85
C LEU A 35 -29.25 4.23 7.34
N ALA A 36 -30.21 3.75 8.14
CA ALA A 36 -30.23 4.02 9.58
C ALA A 36 -28.99 3.44 10.27
N LYS A 37 -28.57 2.22 9.91
CA LYS A 37 -27.35 1.56 10.42
C LYS A 37 -26.11 2.39 10.06
N ASP A 38 -25.98 2.83 8.81
CA ASP A 38 -24.83 3.61 8.34
C ASP A 38 -24.81 5.04 8.93
N MET A 39 -25.95 5.65 9.20
CA MET A 39 -26.02 6.92 9.94
C MET A 39 -25.46 6.81 11.35
N VAL A 40 -25.67 5.67 12.02
CA VAL A 40 -25.20 5.45 13.39
C VAL A 40 -23.74 5.00 13.42
N HIS A 41 -23.34 4.10 12.53
CA HIS A 41 -22.05 3.39 12.63
C HIS A 41 -21.01 3.81 11.61
N ASN A 42 -21.42 4.45 10.49
CA ASN A 42 -20.51 4.79 9.37
C ASN A 42 -20.52 6.30 9.02
N GLY A 43 -20.99 7.15 9.94
CA GLY A 43 -21.04 8.61 9.73
C GLY A 43 -21.87 9.02 8.51
N GLY A 44 -22.87 8.23 8.13
CA GLY A 44 -23.75 8.48 6.99
C GLY A 44 -23.17 8.11 5.62
N MET A 45 -21.98 7.54 5.56
CA MET A 45 -21.42 6.98 4.34
C MET A 45 -21.98 5.58 4.10
N PRO A 46 -22.33 5.22 2.85
CA PRO A 46 -22.85 3.89 2.57
C PRO A 46 -21.76 2.82 2.80
N SER A 47 -22.13 1.74 3.48
CA SER A 47 -21.26 0.60 3.70
C SER A 47 -20.83 -0.03 2.38
N GLN A 48 -19.53 -0.13 2.15
CA GLN A 48 -18.97 -0.65 0.89
C GLN A 48 -18.80 -2.16 0.89
N VAL A 49 -18.85 -2.79 2.07
CA VAL A 49 -18.56 -4.22 2.25
C VAL A 49 -19.27 -4.76 3.49
N ASN A 50 -19.63 -6.05 3.44
CA ASN A 50 -20.06 -6.78 4.62
C ASN A 50 -18.84 -7.12 5.48
N MET A 51 -18.64 -6.38 6.59
CA MET A 51 -17.52 -6.56 7.50
C MET A 51 -17.57 -7.87 8.29
N GLU A 52 -18.74 -8.49 8.43
CA GLU A 52 -18.91 -9.75 9.19
C GLU A 52 -18.44 -10.99 8.40
N ALA A 53 -18.25 -10.84 7.09
CA ALA A 53 -17.83 -11.94 6.21
C ALA A 53 -16.34 -12.28 6.31
N PHE A 54 -15.54 -11.42 6.95
CA PHE A 54 -14.09 -11.56 6.98
C PHE A 54 -13.52 -11.47 8.39
N GLU A 55 -12.47 -12.25 8.63
CA GLU A 55 -11.71 -12.23 9.88
C GLU A 55 -10.23 -12.43 9.57
N VAL A 56 -9.41 -11.44 9.95
CA VAL A 56 -7.96 -11.46 9.77
C VAL A 56 -7.34 -12.56 10.61
N GLY A 57 -6.53 -13.40 9.99
CA GLY A 57 -5.94 -14.61 10.58
C GLY A 57 -6.78 -15.88 10.37
N LYS A 58 -8.04 -15.77 9.84
CA LYS A 58 -8.89 -16.94 9.56
C LYS A 58 -9.18 -17.14 8.07
N ASN A 59 -9.67 -16.10 7.40
CA ASN A 59 -9.93 -16.14 5.96
C ASN A 59 -9.23 -15.02 5.18
N LEU A 60 -8.56 -14.10 5.86
CA LEU A 60 -7.60 -13.14 5.34
C LEU A 60 -6.28 -13.27 6.10
N ALA A 61 -5.14 -12.96 5.48
CA ALA A 61 -3.80 -13.02 6.08
C ALA A 61 -3.48 -14.42 6.67
N THR A 62 -3.70 -15.46 5.88
CA THR A 62 -3.63 -16.86 6.36
C THR A 62 -2.34 -17.58 6.00
N THR A 63 -1.35 -16.89 5.45
CA THR A 63 -0.05 -17.50 5.13
C THR A 63 0.72 -17.80 6.43
N GLU A 64 1.19 -19.03 6.58
CA GLU A 64 1.90 -19.49 7.77
C GLU A 64 3.19 -18.69 7.98
N GLY A 65 3.40 -18.19 9.21
CA GLY A 65 4.55 -17.41 9.59
C GLY A 65 4.53 -17.12 11.09
N ALA A 66 5.49 -16.31 11.54
CA ALA A 66 5.55 -15.85 12.94
C ALA A 66 6.17 -14.46 13.03
N VAL A 67 5.81 -13.74 14.05
CA VAL A 67 6.50 -12.52 14.48
C VAL A 67 7.87 -12.92 15.03
N VAL A 68 8.94 -12.42 14.42
CA VAL A 68 10.33 -12.70 14.83
C VAL A 68 11.02 -11.52 15.49
N PHE A 69 10.39 -10.34 15.43
CA PHE A 69 10.84 -9.14 16.10
C PHE A 69 9.66 -8.18 16.29
N ARG A 70 9.72 -7.41 17.37
CA ARG A 70 8.74 -6.37 17.68
C ARG A 70 9.44 -5.22 18.39
N ASN A 71 9.12 -4.00 17.97
CA ASN A 71 9.39 -2.79 18.74
C ASN A 71 8.09 -1.96 18.88
N ASP A 72 8.19 -0.74 19.36
CA ASP A 72 7.01 0.11 19.55
C ASP A 72 6.31 0.48 18.25
N VAL A 73 7.01 0.43 17.11
CA VAL A 73 6.54 0.94 15.81
C VAL A 73 6.02 -0.18 14.91
N LEU A 74 6.67 -1.35 14.94
CA LEU A 74 6.35 -2.45 14.04
C LEU A 74 6.49 -3.84 14.68
N GLU A 75 5.76 -4.79 14.11
CA GLU A 75 6.08 -6.22 14.14
C GLU A 75 6.72 -6.64 12.83
N LEU A 76 7.76 -7.45 12.90
CA LEU A 76 8.39 -8.08 11.75
C LEU A 76 7.93 -9.53 11.65
N ILE A 77 7.18 -9.86 10.62
CA ILE A 77 6.67 -11.20 10.37
C ILE A 77 7.58 -11.89 9.38
N GLN A 78 8.08 -13.07 9.74
CA GLN A 78 8.77 -13.99 8.82
C GLN A 78 7.77 -15.04 8.36
N TYR A 79 7.55 -15.16 7.06
CA TYR A 79 6.74 -16.23 6.51
C TYR A 79 7.53 -17.53 6.40
N LYS A 80 6.85 -18.66 6.64
CA LYS A 80 7.44 -19.98 6.58
C LYS A 80 7.68 -20.39 5.14
N PRO A 81 8.91 -20.77 4.77
CA PRO A 81 9.19 -21.32 3.43
C PRO A 81 8.34 -22.55 3.13
N ILE A 82 7.89 -22.67 1.89
CA ILE A 82 7.09 -23.80 1.40
C ILE A 82 7.83 -24.63 0.36
N THR A 83 9.09 -24.29 0.10
CA THR A 83 10.00 -24.96 -0.82
C THR A 83 11.21 -25.53 -0.05
N GLU A 84 11.87 -26.55 -0.60
CA GLU A 84 13.05 -27.18 0.04
C GLU A 84 14.28 -26.26 0.05
N SER A 85 14.34 -25.33 -0.90
CA SER A 85 15.40 -24.34 -1.01
C SER A 85 14.84 -22.93 -1.10
N VAL A 86 15.65 -21.96 -0.69
CA VAL A 86 15.33 -20.53 -0.74
C VAL A 86 16.56 -19.75 -1.24
N HIS A 87 16.32 -18.60 -1.85
CA HIS A 87 17.40 -17.68 -2.18
C HIS A 87 18.09 -17.16 -0.91
N GLU A 88 19.40 -16.89 -1.02
CA GLU A 88 20.19 -16.40 0.11
C GLU A 88 19.72 -15.05 0.63
N ARG A 89 19.44 -14.11 -0.31
CA ARG A 89 19.03 -12.75 0.04
C ARG A 89 17.51 -12.69 0.28
N PRO A 90 17.09 -12.26 1.48
CA PRO A 90 15.68 -12.11 1.82
C PRO A 90 15.06 -10.85 1.21
N LEU A 91 13.74 -10.83 1.12
CA LEU A 91 12.93 -9.66 0.78
C LEU A 91 12.20 -9.13 2.00
N LEU A 92 12.33 -7.83 2.26
CA LEU A 92 11.52 -7.08 3.23
C LEU A 92 10.41 -6.32 2.49
N VAL A 93 9.16 -6.62 2.81
CA VAL A 93 7.98 -5.92 2.29
C VAL A 93 7.56 -4.84 3.29
N VAL A 94 7.49 -3.60 2.82
CA VAL A 94 7.14 -2.41 3.60
C VAL A 94 5.80 -1.84 3.08
N PRO A 95 4.69 -2.11 3.78
CA PRO A 95 3.37 -1.59 3.41
C PRO A 95 3.26 -0.09 3.68
N PRO A 96 2.24 0.58 3.12
CA PRO A 96 1.89 1.94 3.53
C PRO A 96 1.49 1.99 5.01
N GLN A 97 1.71 3.15 5.65
CA GLN A 97 1.33 3.35 7.05
C GLN A 97 -0.18 3.57 7.23
N ILE A 98 -0.90 3.88 6.16
CA ILE A 98 -2.33 4.25 6.22
C ILE A 98 -3.29 3.06 6.20
N ASN A 99 -2.81 1.85 5.87
CA ASN A 99 -3.60 0.63 5.82
C ASN A 99 -2.82 -0.56 6.39
N LYS A 100 -3.55 -1.61 6.74
CA LYS A 100 -2.98 -2.85 7.26
C LYS A 100 -2.16 -3.58 6.20
N PHE A 101 -1.08 -4.25 6.64
CA PHE A 101 -0.11 -4.92 5.76
C PHE A 101 -0.71 -6.05 4.90
N TYR A 102 -1.82 -6.63 5.31
CA TYR A 102 -2.34 -7.88 4.72
C TYR A 102 -2.90 -7.72 3.30
N VAL A 103 -2.85 -6.54 2.71
CA VAL A 103 -3.01 -6.41 1.26
C VAL A 103 -2.03 -7.33 0.51
N PHE A 104 -0.85 -7.57 1.07
CA PHE A 104 0.15 -8.48 0.50
C PHE A 104 -0.10 -9.96 0.80
N ASP A 105 -1.08 -10.26 1.64
CA ASP A 105 -1.52 -11.62 2.00
C ASP A 105 -3.04 -11.67 2.15
N LEU A 106 -3.76 -11.13 1.16
CA LEU A 106 -5.19 -10.89 1.28
C LEU A 106 -5.99 -12.19 1.39
N SER A 107 -5.96 -13.00 0.34
CA SER A 107 -6.55 -14.33 0.29
C SER A 107 -5.57 -15.31 -0.37
N PRO A 108 -5.77 -16.63 -0.28
CA PRO A 108 -4.84 -17.61 -0.86
C PRO A 108 -4.51 -17.37 -2.34
N GLU A 109 -5.47 -16.88 -3.11
CA GLU A 109 -5.35 -16.61 -4.55
C GLU A 109 -4.78 -15.22 -4.83
N LYS A 110 -4.88 -14.31 -3.86
CA LYS A 110 -4.45 -12.90 -3.95
C LYS A 110 -3.34 -12.59 -2.95
N SER A 111 -2.44 -13.54 -2.71
CA SER A 111 -1.33 -13.38 -1.77
C SER A 111 -0.02 -13.23 -2.51
N LEU A 112 0.56 -12.02 -2.46
CA LEU A 112 1.92 -11.77 -2.92
C LEU A 112 2.92 -12.54 -2.04
N ALA A 113 2.67 -12.65 -0.73
CA ALA A 113 3.51 -13.42 0.17
C ALA A 113 3.60 -14.89 -0.28
N ARG A 114 2.48 -15.55 -0.57
CA ARG A 114 2.48 -16.95 -1.08
C ARG A 114 3.17 -17.07 -2.44
N PHE A 115 2.97 -16.09 -3.32
CA PHE A 115 3.65 -16.06 -4.61
C PHE A 115 5.17 -16.03 -4.44
N LEU A 116 5.68 -15.17 -3.56
CA LEU A 116 7.10 -15.05 -3.23
C LEU A 116 7.65 -16.34 -2.61
N LEU A 117 6.93 -16.96 -1.69
CA LEU A 117 7.33 -18.23 -1.09
C LEU A 117 7.42 -19.36 -2.13
N ARG A 118 6.48 -19.43 -3.10
CA ARG A 118 6.56 -20.36 -4.24
C ARG A 118 7.74 -20.06 -5.16
N SER A 119 8.19 -18.83 -5.20
CA SER A 119 9.35 -18.35 -5.94
C SER A 119 10.67 -18.46 -5.15
N GLN A 120 10.69 -19.24 -4.07
CA GLN A 120 11.86 -19.48 -3.22
C GLN A 120 12.41 -18.22 -2.52
N VAL A 121 11.64 -17.16 -2.40
CA VAL A 121 12.06 -15.91 -1.75
C VAL A 121 11.80 -15.99 -0.25
N GLN A 122 12.84 -15.79 0.57
CA GLN A 122 12.68 -15.61 2.01
C GLN A 122 11.97 -14.29 2.26
N THR A 123 10.70 -14.35 2.68
CA THR A 123 9.82 -13.17 2.73
C THR A 123 9.57 -12.75 4.16
N PHE A 124 9.84 -11.47 4.41
CA PHE A 124 9.52 -10.77 5.65
C PHE A 124 8.57 -9.60 5.34
N VAL A 125 7.62 -9.33 6.22
CA VAL A 125 6.71 -8.20 6.07
C VAL A 125 6.62 -7.41 7.36
N VAL A 126 6.56 -6.10 7.22
CA VAL A 126 6.30 -5.18 8.33
C VAL A 126 4.80 -5.11 8.60
N SER A 127 4.40 -5.27 9.84
CA SER A 127 3.07 -4.92 10.35
C SER A 127 3.21 -3.68 11.23
N TRP A 128 2.76 -2.53 10.73
CA TRP A 128 2.83 -1.29 11.48
C TRP A 128 1.85 -1.30 12.66
N ARG A 129 2.29 -0.77 13.80
CA ARG A 129 1.40 -0.46 14.90
C ARG A 129 0.38 0.59 14.48
N ASN A 130 -0.85 0.47 14.97
CA ASN A 130 -1.87 1.51 14.79
C ASN A 130 -1.65 2.60 15.86
N PRO A 131 -1.11 3.79 15.52
CA PRO A 131 -0.74 4.78 16.52
C PRO A 131 -1.96 5.41 17.19
N THR A 132 -1.75 5.84 18.43
CA THR A 132 -2.70 6.62 19.22
C THR A 132 -2.16 8.03 19.47
N LYS A 133 -2.89 8.85 20.21
CA LYS A 133 -2.43 10.18 20.61
C LYS A 133 -1.07 10.13 21.35
N ALA A 134 -0.73 9.03 22.01
CA ALA A 134 0.55 8.87 22.70
C ALA A 134 1.75 8.88 21.74
N GLN A 135 1.54 8.44 20.49
CA GLN A 135 2.56 8.37 19.44
C GLN A 135 2.53 9.59 18.49
N ARG A 136 1.92 10.70 18.90
CA ARG A 136 1.74 11.89 18.06
C ARG A 136 3.00 12.47 17.43
N GLU A 137 4.15 12.28 18.08
CA GLU A 137 5.46 12.77 17.65
C GLU A 137 6.23 11.79 16.76
N TRP A 138 5.64 10.64 16.40
CA TRP A 138 6.28 9.73 15.45
C TRP A 138 6.27 10.34 14.06
N GLY A 139 7.43 10.76 13.61
CA GLY A 139 7.69 11.26 12.26
C GLY A 139 8.35 10.22 11.37
N LEU A 140 8.70 10.61 10.15
CA LEU A 140 9.35 9.74 9.16
C LEU A 140 10.62 9.08 9.70
N SER A 141 11.44 9.82 10.45
CA SER A 141 12.65 9.30 11.09
C SER A 141 12.37 8.15 12.06
N THR A 142 11.26 8.20 12.80
CA THR A 142 10.85 7.10 13.69
C THR A 142 10.60 5.81 12.94
N TYR A 143 9.90 5.88 11.81
CA TYR A 143 9.63 4.73 10.95
C TYR A 143 10.89 4.21 10.27
N ILE A 144 11.79 5.10 9.87
CA ILE A 144 13.09 4.75 9.27
C ILE A 144 13.97 4.01 10.29
N GLU A 145 14.09 4.50 11.53
CA GLU A 145 14.86 3.81 12.57
C GLU A 145 14.30 2.42 12.85
N ALA A 146 12.97 2.27 12.92
CA ALA A 146 12.35 0.96 13.09
C ALA A 146 12.65 0.00 11.92
N LEU A 147 12.69 0.49 10.68
CA LEU A 147 13.09 -0.32 9.53
C LEU A 147 14.57 -0.70 9.56
N LYS A 148 15.46 0.16 10.02
CA LYS A 148 16.88 -0.15 10.20
C LYS A 148 17.06 -1.33 11.16
N GLU A 149 16.36 -1.30 12.31
CA GLU A 149 16.35 -2.41 13.25
C GLU A 149 15.81 -3.71 12.60
N ALA A 150 14.71 -3.63 11.87
CA ALA A 150 14.13 -4.77 11.17
C ALA A 150 15.11 -5.39 10.15
N ILE A 151 15.83 -4.57 9.38
CA ILE A 151 16.86 -5.05 8.42
C ILE A 151 17.99 -5.77 9.15
N ASP A 152 18.48 -5.20 10.25
CA ASP A 152 19.56 -5.85 11.05
C ASP A 152 19.08 -7.18 11.65
N VAL A 153 17.84 -7.26 12.08
CA VAL A 153 17.22 -8.53 12.55
C VAL A 153 17.12 -9.55 11.42
N ILE A 154 16.65 -9.15 10.24
CA ILE A 154 16.56 -10.04 9.08
C ILE A 154 17.95 -10.59 8.71
N CYS A 155 18.94 -9.72 8.63
CA CYS A 155 20.32 -10.13 8.35
C CYS A 155 20.85 -11.11 9.41
N ALA A 156 20.55 -10.87 10.69
CA ALA A 156 20.95 -11.76 11.79
C ALA A 156 20.24 -13.12 11.76
N ILE A 157 18.97 -13.17 11.30
CA ILE A 157 18.21 -14.43 11.16
C ILE A 157 18.69 -15.23 9.97
N THR A 158 18.87 -14.58 8.81
CA THR A 158 19.14 -15.26 7.54
C THR A 158 20.59 -15.51 7.25
N GLY A 159 21.51 -14.78 7.93
CA GLY A 159 22.93 -14.74 7.61
C GLY A 159 23.27 -13.95 6.36
N SER A 160 22.30 -13.26 5.76
CA SER A 160 22.54 -12.38 4.61
C SER A 160 23.23 -11.09 5.07
N LYS A 161 24.09 -10.53 4.21
CA LYS A 161 24.74 -9.23 4.49
C LYS A 161 23.83 -8.02 4.25
N ASP A 162 22.81 -8.21 3.43
CA ASP A 162 21.87 -7.19 2.98
C ASP A 162 20.50 -7.81 2.66
N VAL A 163 19.52 -6.99 2.29
CA VAL A 163 18.18 -7.42 1.91
C VAL A 163 17.78 -6.84 0.54
N ASN A 164 16.83 -7.46 -0.13
CA ASN A 164 16.00 -6.76 -1.12
C ASN A 164 14.84 -6.10 -0.39
N MET A 165 14.34 -4.97 -0.89
CA MET A 165 13.19 -4.27 -0.30
C MET A 165 12.08 -4.05 -1.32
N LEU A 166 10.84 -4.10 -0.83
CA LEU A 166 9.67 -3.67 -1.56
C LEU A 166 8.93 -2.64 -0.71
N GLY A 167 8.71 -1.44 -1.25
CA GLY A 167 7.91 -0.40 -0.63
C GLY A 167 6.69 -0.05 -1.49
N ALA A 168 5.50 0.04 -0.87
CA ALA A 168 4.30 0.40 -1.59
C ALA A 168 3.71 1.73 -1.10
N CYS A 169 3.29 2.58 -2.02
CA CYS A 169 2.67 3.87 -1.75
C CYS A 169 3.51 4.70 -0.76
N SER A 170 3.01 5.12 0.40
CA SER A 170 3.79 5.82 1.44
C SER A 170 4.92 4.96 2.03
N GLY A 171 4.79 3.63 2.02
CA GLY A 171 5.90 2.73 2.34
C GLY A 171 7.05 2.84 1.34
N GLY A 172 6.75 3.10 0.07
CA GLY A 172 7.76 3.38 -0.96
C GLY A 172 8.51 4.68 -0.70
N LEU A 173 7.82 5.74 -0.28
CA LEU A 173 8.44 7.00 0.13
C LEU A 173 9.36 6.78 1.34
N THR A 174 8.91 6.01 2.32
CA THR A 174 9.71 5.70 3.53
C THR A 174 10.95 4.87 3.18
N THR A 175 10.82 3.86 2.30
CA THR A 175 11.98 3.05 1.86
C THR A 175 12.96 3.85 1.02
N ALA A 176 12.49 4.71 0.11
CA ALA A 176 13.35 5.59 -0.68
C ALA A 176 14.14 6.55 0.23
N SER A 177 13.49 7.12 1.24
CA SER A 177 14.13 8.00 2.23
C SER A 177 15.18 7.24 3.06
N LEU A 178 14.89 5.99 3.47
CA LEU A 178 15.85 5.12 4.16
C LEU A 178 17.08 4.83 3.29
N LEU A 179 16.88 4.52 1.99
CA LEU A 179 17.99 4.27 1.09
C LEU A 179 18.84 5.52 0.88
N GLY A 180 18.21 6.70 0.78
CA GLY A 180 18.92 7.98 0.75
C GLY A 180 19.78 8.21 2.00
N HIS A 181 19.25 7.87 3.18
CA HIS A 181 19.99 7.92 4.44
C HIS A 181 21.19 6.95 4.44
N TYR A 182 20.99 5.70 4.04
CA TYR A 182 22.11 4.73 3.93
C TYR A 182 23.17 5.20 2.92
N ALA A 183 22.75 5.71 1.77
CA ALA A 183 23.70 6.21 0.77
C ALA A 183 24.54 7.36 1.29
N ALA A 184 23.93 8.33 1.99
CA ALA A 184 24.65 9.46 2.62
C ALA A 184 25.65 9.01 3.70
N LEU A 185 25.40 7.89 4.37
CA LEU A 185 26.30 7.27 5.35
C LEU A 185 27.30 6.29 4.71
N GLY A 186 27.29 6.09 3.39
CA GLY A 186 28.12 5.11 2.71
C GLY A 186 27.78 3.65 3.05
N GLN A 187 26.56 3.37 3.53
CA GLN A 187 26.11 2.05 3.92
C GLN A 187 25.35 1.35 2.78
N GLN A 188 25.59 0.05 2.61
CA GLN A 188 24.92 -0.78 1.60
C GLN A 188 24.18 -1.93 2.29
N LYS A 189 23.01 -1.64 2.84
CA LYS A 189 22.15 -2.60 3.55
C LYS A 189 21.01 -3.12 2.67
N VAL A 190 20.79 -2.49 1.52
CA VAL A 190 19.75 -2.86 0.55
C VAL A 190 20.41 -3.09 -0.80
N ASN A 191 20.19 -4.27 -1.39
CA ASN A 191 20.76 -4.68 -2.66
C ASN A 191 19.91 -4.23 -3.86
N ALA A 192 18.58 -4.34 -3.73
CA ALA A 192 17.65 -3.93 -4.77
C ALA A 192 16.33 -3.42 -4.15
N LEU A 193 15.70 -2.45 -4.80
CA LEU A 193 14.46 -1.82 -4.35
C LEU A 193 13.34 -2.05 -5.36
N THR A 194 12.16 -2.46 -4.89
CA THR A 194 10.91 -2.44 -5.65
C THR A 194 10.00 -1.37 -5.11
N LEU A 195 9.48 -0.49 -5.97
CA LEU A 195 8.51 0.54 -5.64
C LEU A 195 7.18 0.23 -6.32
N LEU A 196 6.14 0.03 -5.55
CA LEU A 196 4.79 -0.19 -6.05
C LEU A 196 3.95 1.07 -5.84
N VAL A 197 3.40 1.62 -6.91
CA VAL A 197 2.48 2.77 -6.90
C VAL A 197 2.94 3.89 -5.96
N SER A 198 4.20 4.27 -6.07
CA SER A 198 4.85 5.23 -5.17
C SER A 198 5.27 6.49 -5.92
N VAL A 199 4.84 7.65 -5.41
CA VAL A 199 5.20 8.97 -5.93
C VAL A 199 6.21 9.60 -4.97
N LEU A 200 7.37 9.96 -5.52
CA LEU A 200 8.45 10.66 -4.81
C LEU A 200 8.64 12.08 -5.35
N ASP A 201 8.30 12.31 -6.61
CA ASP A 201 8.18 13.63 -7.23
C ASP A 201 6.72 14.07 -7.18
N THR A 202 6.40 14.97 -6.27
CA THR A 202 5.03 15.41 -5.96
C THR A 202 4.56 16.60 -6.78
N GLN A 203 5.30 17.03 -7.81
CA GLN A 203 4.79 18.00 -8.79
C GLN A 203 3.72 17.35 -9.67
N LEU A 204 2.50 17.35 -9.17
CA LEU A 204 1.36 16.68 -9.77
C LEU A 204 0.41 17.68 -10.43
N ASP A 205 0.13 17.50 -11.72
CA ASP A 205 -1.07 18.03 -12.38
C ASP A 205 -2.27 17.11 -12.08
N THR A 206 -2.65 16.97 -10.81
CA THR A 206 -3.70 16.02 -10.39
C THR A 206 -4.87 16.68 -9.71
N GLN A 207 -5.99 15.94 -9.64
CA GLN A 207 -7.16 16.36 -8.86
C GLN A 207 -6.84 16.54 -7.36
N VAL A 208 -5.82 15.85 -6.84
CA VAL A 208 -5.34 16.02 -5.46
C VAL A 208 -4.78 17.45 -5.27
N ALA A 209 -4.11 17.99 -6.26
CA ALA A 209 -3.60 19.38 -6.20
C ALA A 209 -4.72 20.42 -6.08
N LEU A 210 -5.94 20.12 -6.52
CA LEU A 210 -7.10 21.01 -6.36
C LEU A 210 -7.58 21.13 -4.90
N PHE A 211 -7.27 20.14 -4.06
CA PHE A 211 -7.55 20.16 -2.62
C PHE A 211 -6.36 20.66 -1.79
N ALA A 212 -5.26 21.00 -2.43
CA ALA A 212 -3.99 21.31 -1.79
C ALA A 212 -3.75 22.84 -1.65
N ASP A 213 -4.82 23.64 -1.52
CA ASP A 213 -4.60 25.03 -1.15
C ASP A 213 -3.96 25.14 0.25
N GLU A 214 -3.08 26.12 0.43
CA GLU A 214 -2.26 26.26 1.64
C GLU A 214 -3.09 26.33 2.93
N LYS A 215 -4.26 26.97 2.88
CA LYS A 215 -5.14 27.10 4.05
C LYS A 215 -5.75 25.76 4.44
N THR A 216 -6.16 24.97 3.46
CA THR A 216 -6.72 23.62 3.66
C THR A 216 -5.66 22.68 4.24
N LEU A 217 -4.45 22.69 3.71
CA LEU A 217 -3.34 21.88 4.21
C LEU A 217 -2.94 22.26 5.64
N GLU A 218 -2.82 23.55 5.95
CA GLU A 218 -2.53 24.02 7.31
C GLU A 218 -3.67 23.72 8.30
N ALA A 219 -4.92 23.77 7.86
CA ALA A 219 -6.06 23.36 8.69
C ALA A 219 -6.02 21.85 8.98
N ALA A 220 -5.68 21.03 7.99
CA ALA A 220 -5.53 19.57 8.16
C ALA A 220 -4.39 19.22 9.14
N LYS A 221 -3.22 19.86 9.01
CA LYS A 221 -2.09 19.72 9.94
C LYS A 221 -2.48 20.08 11.36
N ARG A 222 -3.14 21.23 11.54
CA ARG A 222 -3.57 21.71 12.85
C ARG A 222 -4.57 20.75 13.50
N ARG A 223 -5.54 20.23 12.72
CA ARG A 223 -6.53 19.29 13.21
C ARG A 223 -5.89 17.99 13.70
N SER A 224 -5.02 17.38 12.89
CA SER A 224 -4.32 16.14 13.29
C SER A 224 -3.39 16.38 14.49
N TYR A 225 -2.73 17.55 14.56
CA TYR A 225 -1.87 17.89 15.69
C TYR A 225 -2.68 18.03 16.99
N GLN A 226 -3.86 18.64 16.96
CA GLN A 226 -4.75 18.75 18.12
C GLN A 226 -5.27 17.38 18.57
N ALA A 227 -5.66 16.53 17.62
CA ALA A 227 -6.12 15.16 17.88
C ALA A 227 -4.97 14.22 18.33
N GLY A 228 -3.73 14.49 17.88
CA GLY A 228 -2.54 13.65 18.04
C GLY A 228 -2.36 12.65 16.89
N VAL A 229 -3.39 12.40 16.12
CA VAL A 229 -3.39 11.50 14.96
C VAL A 229 -4.32 12.05 13.86
N LEU A 230 -4.10 11.63 12.62
CA LEU A 230 -5.10 11.65 11.57
C LEU A 230 -5.83 10.30 11.58
N GLU A 231 -7.16 10.32 11.72
CA GLU A 231 -7.96 9.11 11.65
C GLU A 231 -7.95 8.51 10.24
N GLY A 232 -7.76 7.18 10.15
CA GLY A 232 -7.77 6.49 8.87
C GLY A 232 -9.10 6.61 8.12
N SER A 233 -10.22 6.69 8.85
CA SER A 233 -11.55 6.93 8.26
C SER A 233 -11.67 8.30 7.57
N ASP A 234 -10.97 9.33 8.04
CA ASP A 234 -10.96 10.65 7.37
C ASP A 234 -10.18 10.57 6.05
N MET A 235 -9.07 9.85 6.04
CA MET A 235 -8.31 9.59 4.80
C MET A 235 -9.14 8.76 3.80
N ALA A 236 -9.81 7.71 4.27
CA ALA A 236 -10.67 6.88 3.42
C ALA A 236 -11.81 7.69 2.79
N LYS A 237 -12.40 8.65 3.51
CA LYS A 237 -13.40 9.58 2.97
C LYS A 237 -12.81 10.45 1.85
N VAL A 238 -11.62 10.99 2.03
CA VAL A 238 -10.95 11.77 0.97
C VAL A 238 -10.81 10.93 -0.30
N PHE A 239 -10.30 9.70 -0.20
CA PHE A 239 -10.15 8.80 -1.35
C PHE A 239 -11.50 8.42 -1.98
N ALA A 240 -12.55 8.21 -1.17
CA ALA A 240 -13.90 7.93 -1.68
C ALA A 240 -14.48 9.11 -2.48
N TRP A 241 -14.27 10.35 -2.02
CA TRP A 241 -14.71 11.56 -2.73
C TRP A 241 -13.91 11.86 -4.01
N MET A 242 -12.72 11.31 -4.18
CA MET A 242 -11.98 11.39 -5.45
C MET A 242 -12.66 10.56 -6.56
N ARG A 243 -13.40 9.49 -6.22
CA ARG A 243 -14.17 8.64 -7.13
C ARG A 243 -15.59 8.39 -6.62
N PRO A 244 -16.42 9.43 -6.48
CA PRO A 244 -17.70 9.33 -5.78
C PRO A 244 -18.68 8.38 -6.47
N ASN A 245 -18.65 8.25 -7.80
CA ASN A 245 -19.52 7.33 -8.51
C ASN A 245 -19.22 5.85 -8.15
N ASP A 246 -17.96 5.49 -8.07
CA ASP A 246 -17.54 4.12 -7.80
C ASP A 246 -17.60 3.77 -6.31
N LEU A 247 -17.28 4.74 -5.42
CA LEU A 247 -17.04 4.48 -4.01
C LEU A 247 -18.12 5.02 -3.07
N ILE A 248 -19.07 5.83 -3.58
CA ILE A 248 -20.20 6.37 -2.80
C ILE A 248 -21.52 6.05 -3.49
N TRP A 249 -21.76 6.60 -4.69
CA TRP A 249 -23.08 6.53 -5.32
C TRP A 249 -23.47 5.12 -5.75
N ASN A 250 -22.51 4.29 -6.16
CA ASN A 250 -22.77 2.89 -6.48
C ASN A 250 -23.34 2.13 -5.26
N TYR A 251 -22.75 2.36 -4.07
CA TYR A 251 -23.22 1.72 -2.82
C TYR A 251 -24.49 2.36 -2.27
N TRP A 252 -24.66 3.67 -2.47
CA TRP A 252 -25.92 4.36 -2.19
C TRP A 252 -27.09 3.71 -2.93
N VAL A 253 -26.93 3.51 -4.23
CA VAL A 253 -27.97 2.85 -5.05
C VAL A 253 -28.15 1.40 -4.62
N ASN A 254 -27.07 0.64 -4.47
CA ASN A 254 -27.15 -0.77 -4.10
C ASN A 254 -27.82 -0.98 -2.74
N ASN A 255 -27.36 -0.29 -1.72
CA ASN A 255 -27.74 -0.57 -0.33
C ASN A 255 -29.09 0.10 0.01
N TYR A 256 -29.29 1.37 -0.40
CA TYR A 256 -30.43 2.14 0.07
C TYR A 256 -31.60 2.17 -0.92
N LEU A 257 -31.33 2.22 -2.22
CA LEU A 257 -32.40 2.26 -3.21
C LEU A 257 -32.87 0.87 -3.63
N LEU A 258 -31.94 -0.09 -3.74
CA LEU A 258 -32.26 -1.48 -4.12
C LEU A 258 -32.48 -2.40 -2.91
N GLY A 259 -32.08 -1.97 -1.70
CA GLY A 259 -32.21 -2.75 -0.47
C GLY A 259 -31.31 -4.01 -0.45
N ASN A 260 -30.24 -4.03 -1.23
CA ASN A 260 -29.31 -5.15 -1.23
C ASN A 260 -28.33 -5.03 -0.05
N GLU A 261 -27.86 -6.18 0.44
CA GLU A 261 -26.76 -6.22 1.40
C GLU A 261 -25.46 -5.68 0.77
N PRO A 262 -24.57 -5.05 1.59
CA PRO A 262 -23.23 -4.72 1.13
C PRO A 262 -22.50 -5.96 0.60
N PRO A 263 -21.70 -5.84 -0.47
CA PRO A 263 -21.05 -6.98 -1.10
C PRO A 263 -20.02 -7.64 -0.17
N VAL A 264 -19.79 -8.94 -0.37
CA VAL A 264 -18.69 -9.68 0.25
C VAL A 264 -17.48 -9.58 -0.69
N PHE A 265 -16.57 -8.64 -0.39
CA PHE A 265 -15.41 -8.39 -1.23
C PHE A 265 -14.17 -8.04 -0.39
N ASP A 266 -13.16 -8.90 -0.44
CA ASP A 266 -11.98 -8.88 0.40
C ASP A 266 -11.14 -7.59 0.30
N ILE A 267 -10.95 -7.06 -0.91
CA ILE A 267 -10.22 -5.80 -1.12
C ILE A 267 -10.92 -4.62 -0.44
N LEU A 268 -12.25 -4.58 -0.50
CA LEU A 268 -13.02 -3.52 0.16
C LEU A 268 -13.01 -3.67 1.68
N TYR A 269 -12.98 -4.90 2.19
CA TYR A 269 -12.78 -5.14 3.62
C TYR A 269 -11.45 -4.56 4.07
N TRP A 270 -10.35 -4.91 3.40
CA TRP A 270 -9.03 -4.36 3.69
C TRP A 270 -8.99 -2.84 3.58
N ASN A 271 -9.61 -2.27 2.55
CA ASN A 271 -9.65 -0.82 2.34
C ASN A 271 -10.37 -0.07 3.47
N ASN A 272 -11.34 -0.72 4.13
CA ASN A 272 -12.06 -0.17 5.27
C ASN A 272 -11.38 -0.47 6.63
N ASP A 273 -10.39 -1.37 6.68
CA ASP A 273 -9.59 -1.66 7.87
C ASP A 273 -8.36 -0.73 7.93
N THR A 274 -8.64 0.55 8.13
CA THR A 274 -7.67 1.63 8.08
C THR A 274 -6.79 1.72 9.34
N THR A 275 -5.62 2.37 9.20
CA THR A 275 -4.73 2.76 10.29
C THR A 275 -4.68 4.28 10.42
N ARG A 276 -4.38 4.77 11.61
CA ARG A 276 -4.13 6.19 11.85
C ARG A 276 -2.72 6.58 11.38
N LEU A 277 -2.54 7.87 11.10
CA LEU A 277 -1.20 8.44 10.98
C LEU A 277 -0.92 9.29 12.22
N PRO A 278 0.29 9.21 12.83
CA PRO A 278 0.71 10.15 13.85
C PRO A 278 0.70 11.58 13.30
N ALA A 279 0.40 12.55 14.15
CA ALA A 279 0.30 13.95 13.72
C ALA A 279 1.59 14.46 13.07
N ALA A 280 2.76 14.08 13.62
CA ALA A 280 4.06 14.44 13.05
C ALA A 280 4.25 13.88 11.65
N LEU A 281 4.04 12.57 11.43
CA LEU A 281 4.19 11.95 10.11
C LEU A 281 3.21 12.53 9.08
N HIS A 282 1.95 12.77 9.50
CA HIS A 282 0.96 13.43 8.64
C HIS A 282 1.42 14.84 8.23
N GLY A 283 1.93 15.62 9.18
CA GLY A 283 2.46 16.96 8.91
C GLY A 283 3.66 16.94 7.95
N GLU A 284 4.58 15.97 8.12
CA GLU A 284 5.73 15.77 7.24
C GLU A 284 5.30 15.35 5.82
N PHE A 285 4.32 14.46 5.67
CA PHE A 285 3.80 14.09 4.35
C PHE A 285 3.15 15.27 3.63
N ILE A 286 2.37 16.11 4.34
CA ILE A 286 1.84 17.36 3.77
C ILE A 286 2.97 18.27 3.31
N GLU A 287 4.02 18.45 4.14
CA GLU A 287 5.15 19.29 3.80
C GLU A 287 5.95 18.74 2.61
N MET A 288 6.16 17.43 2.56
CA MET A 288 6.81 16.77 1.41
C MET A 288 5.99 16.95 0.14
N PHE A 289 4.68 16.84 0.21
CA PHE A 289 3.79 17.11 -0.92
C PHE A 289 3.90 18.56 -1.39
N ARG A 290 3.93 19.54 -0.47
CA ARG A 290 3.98 20.96 -0.76
C ARG A 290 5.33 21.41 -1.30
N THR A 291 6.44 20.92 -0.75
CA THR A 291 7.79 21.41 -1.04
C THR A 291 8.58 20.53 -2.01
N ASN A 292 8.09 19.32 -2.29
CA ASN A 292 8.75 18.35 -3.18
C ASN A 292 10.25 18.16 -2.88
N PRO A 293 10.65 17.85 -1.64
CA PRO A 293 12.05 17.96 -1.21
C PRO A 293 12.93 16.84 -1.79
N LEU A 294 12.36 15.66 -2.12
CA LEU A 294 13.13 14.52 -2.66
C LEU A 294 13.73 14.77 -4.05
N THR A 295 13.24 15.78 -4.76
CA THR A 295 13.77 16.19 -6.07
C THR A 295 15.01 17.10 -5.97
N ARG A 296 15.36 17.54 -4.75
CA ARG A 296 16.47 18.46 -4.50
C ARG A 296 17.45 17.87 -3.50
N PRO A 297 18.70 17.62 -3.89
CA PRO A 297 19.72 17.08 -3.00
C PRO A 297 19.80 17.85 -1.66
N GLY A 298 19.73 17.13 -0.55
CA GLY A 298 19.83 17.66 0.80
C GLY A 298 18.62 18.43 1.32
N ALA A 299 17.53 18.59 0.54
CA ALA A 299 16.36 19.34 0.98
C ALA A 299 15.46 18.55 1.96
N LEU A 300 15.59 17.23 2.01
CA LEU A 300 14.99 16.39 3.03
C LEU A 300 16.09 15.87 3.95
N GLU A 301 15.87 16.02 5.25
CA GLU A 301 16.71 15.43 6.30
C GLU A 301 15.92 14.33 7.02
N VAL A 302 16.53 13.16 7.17
CA VAL A 302 15.97 12.05 7.95
C VAL A 302 17.04 11.47 8.87
N CYS A 303 16.68 11.16 10.10
CA CYS A 303 17.60 10.66 11.12
C CYS A 303 18.87 11.55 11.25
N GLY A 304 18.73 12.87 11.16
CA GLY A 304 19.83 13.84 11.21
C GLY A 304 20.75 13.86 9.98
N THR A 305 20.31 13.27 8.86
CA THR A 305 21.12 13.14 7.63
C THR A 305 20.39 13.76 6.45
N PRO A 306 20.95 14.78 5.77
CA PRO A 306 20.43 15.27 4.50
C PRO A 306 20.61 14.20 3.41
N ILE A 307 19.56 13.94 2.66
CA ILE A 307 19.57 12.85 1.66
C ILE A 307 19.59 13.36 0.22
N ASP A 308 20.15 12.52 -0.64
CA ASP A 308 20.16 12.72 -2.10
C ASP A 308 19.89 11.36 -2.77
N LEU A 309 18.73 11.22 -3.40
CA LEU A 309 18.35 9.97 -4.06
C LEU A 309 19.26 9.60 -5.25
N LYS A 310 19.96 10.56 -5.86
CA LYS A 310 20.97 10.27 -6.89
C LYS A 310 22.13 9.42 -6.39
N GLN A 311 22.41 9.44 -5.09
CA GLN A 311 23.45 8.60 -4.47
C GLN A 311 22.98 7.16 -4.22
N VAL A 312 21.70 6.87 -4.37
CA VAL A 312 21.13 5.51 -4.30
C VAL A 312 21.37 4.83 -5.64
N THR A 313 22.35 3.92 -5.69
CA THR A 313 22.84 3.30 -6.93
C THR A 313 22.47 1.83 -7.07
N CYS A 314 21.71 1.25 -6.12
CA CYS A 314 21.18 -0.10 -6.29
C CYS A 314 20.18 -0.16 -7.45
N ASP A 315 20.02 -1.34 -8.05
CA ASP A 315 18.99 -1.57 -9.05
C ASP A 315 17.59 -1.43 -8.46
N PHE A 316 16.63 -0.91 -9.23
CA PHE A 316 15.28 -0.78 -8.76
C PHE A 316 14.24 -1.08 -9.83
N PHE A 317 13.08 -1.53 -9.36
CA PHE A 317 11.93 -1.91 -10.15
C PHE A 317 10.72 -1.07 -9.72
N VAL A 318 10.07 -0.43 -10.67
CA VAL A 318 8.93 0.46 -10.38
C VAL A 318 7.68 -0.04 -11.08
N VAL A 319 6.59 -0.18 -10.34
CA VAL A 319 5.27 -0.52 -10.89
C VAL A 319 4.29 0.62 -10.67
N ALA A 320 3.61 1.02 -11.74
CA ALA A 320 2.53 1.99 -11.70
C ALA A 320 1.29 1.47 -12.43
N GLY A 321 0.14 2.12 -12.24
CA GLY A 321 -1.12 1.74 -12.85
C GLY A 321 -1.67 2.80 -13.79
N THR A 322 -2.11 2.41 -14.99
CA THR A 322 -2.65 3.37 -15.99
C THR A 322 -3.89 4.13 -15.53
N THR A 323 -4.68 3.52 -14.64
CA THR A 323 -5.92 4.11 -14.11
C THR A 323 -5.82 4.47 -12.63
N ASP A 324 -4.59 4.57 -12.12
CA ASP A 324 -4.33 4.98 -10.74
C ASP A 324 -4.59 6.48 -10.59
N HIS A 325 -5.58 6.82 -9.77
CA HIS A 325 -5.98 8.20 -9.48
C HIS A 325 -5.36 8.74 -8.19
N ILE A 326 -4.72 7.88 -7.38
CA ILE A 326 -4.05 8.23 -6.13
C ILE A 326 -2.59 8.59 -6.41
N THR A 327 -1.90 7.71 -7.13
CA THR A 327 -0.51 7.87 -7.54
C THR A 327 -0.41 7.74 -9.07
N PRO A 328 -0.65 8.83 -9.81
CA PRO A 328 -0.64 8.81 -11.27
C PRO A 328 0.66 8.23 -11.82
N TRP A 329 0.53 7.39 -12.83
CA TRP A 329 1.65 6.62 -13.36
C TRP A 329 2.79 7.47 -13.92
N ASP A 330 2.49 8.61 -14.50
CA ASP A 330 3.48 9.57 -15.00
C ASP A 330 4.30 10.19 -13.86
N SER A 331 3.71 10.38 -12.70
CA SER A 331 4.40 10.83 -11.49
C SER A 331 5.27 9.73 -10.88
N CYS A 332 4.80 8.47 -10.88
CA CYS A 332 5.63 7.33 -10.53
C CYS A 332 6.80 7.18 -11.49
N TYR A 333 6.58 7.40 -12.79
CA TYR A 333 7.63 7.38 -13.80
C TYR A 333 8.68 8.47 -13.58
N LYS A 334 8.25 9.71 -13.35
CA LYS A 334 9.16 10.82 -13.03
C LYS A 334 9.96 10.54 -11.77
N SER A 335 9.32 9.95 -10.75
CA SER A 335 9.97 9.54 -9.51
C SER A 335 11.11 8.53 -9.74
N ALA A 336 10.98 7.65 -10.74
CA ALA A 336 12.03 6.72 -11.10
C ALA A 336 13.33 7.39 -11.55
N HIS A 337 13.25 8.59 -12.13
CA HIS A 337 14.42 9.35 -12.57
C HIS A 337 15.19 10.04 -11.43
N LEU A 338 14.69 9.99 -10.18
CA LEU A 338 15.39 10.58 -9.02
C LEU A 338 16.58 9.76 -8.56
N PHE A 339 16.61 8.45 -8.84
CA PHE A 339 17.65 7.53 -8.39
C PHE A 339 18.87 7.52 -9.32
N GLY A 340 20.00 7.07 -8.78
CA GLY A 340 21.25 6.88 -9.53
C GLY A 340 21.45 5.48 -10.10
N GLY A 341 20.65 4.51 -9.65
CA GLY A 341 20.74 3.10 -10.08
C GLY A 341 19.98 2.84 -11.39
N LYS A 342 20.05 1.58 -11.85
CA LYS A 342 19.33 1.13 -13.05
C LYS A 342 17.88 0.86 -12.70
N CYS A 343 16.95 1.50 -13.44
CA CYS A 343 15.51 1.32 -13.31
C CYS A 343 14.97 0.33 -14.33
N GLU A 344 14.06 -0.52 -13.88
CA GLU A 344 13.09 -1.20 -14.72
C GLU A 344 11.68 -0.73 -14.37
N PHE A 345 11.00 -0.06 -15.31
CA PHE A 345 9.67 0.49 -15.10
C PHE A 345 8.61 -0.37 -15.78
N VAL A 346 7.56 -0.68 -15.03
CA VAL A 346 6.41 -1.47 -15.49
C VAL A 346 5.13 -0.68 -15.31
N LEU A 347 4.35 -0.58 -16.38
CA LEU A 347 3.03 0.06 -16.35
C LEU A 347 1.93 -0.97 -16.48
N SER A 348 1.24 -1.25 -15.37
CA SER A 348 0.07 -2.14 -15.31
C SER A 348 -1.17 -1.45 -15.87
N ASN A 349 -2.08 -2.20 -16.48
CA ASN A 349 -3.36 -1.70 -16.98
C ASN A 349 -4.44 -1.53 -15.90
N SER A 350 -4.05 -1.32 -14.65
CA SER A 350 -4.90 -1.37 -13.46
C SER A 350 -4.91 -0.05 -12.68
N GLY A 351 -5.81 0.04 -11.70
CA GLY A 351 -5.81 1.10 -10.68
C GLY A 351 -4.86 0.81 -9.53
N HIS A 352 -4.90 1.64 -8.47
CA HIS A 352 -3.94 1.64 -7.36
C HIS A 352 -3.74 0.25 -6.72
N ILE A 353 -4.80 -0.30 -6.12
CA ILE A 353 -4.70 -1.59 -5.40
C ILE A 353 -4.55 -2.76 -6.36
N GLN A 354 -5.20 -2.72 -7.52
CA GLN A 354 -5.10 -3.78 -8.51
C GLN A 354 -3.74 -3.83 -9.20
N SER A 355 -2.97 -2.74 -9.17
CA SER A 355 -1.57 -2.75 -9.60
C SER A 355 -0.67 -3.46 -8.59
N ILE A 356 -0.99 -3.41 -7.30
CA ILE A 356 -0.30 -4.18 -6.26
C ILE A 356 -0.74 -5.65 -6.31
N LEU A 357 -2.05 -5.90 -6.27
CA LEU A 357 -2.67 -7.23 -6.30
C LEU A 357 -2.92 -7.67 -7.76
N ASN A 358 -1.90 -8.23 -8.36
CA ASN A 358 -1.94 -8.66 -9.76
C ASN A 358 -1.51 -10.13 -9.92
N PRO A 359 -2.21 -11.09 -9.28
CA PRO A 359 -1.81 -12.50 -9.34
C PRO A 359 -1.86 -13.03 -10.77
N PRO A 360 -0.96 -13.97 -11.12
CA PRO A 360 -0.98 -14.66 -12.41
C PRO A 360 -2.32 -15.37 -12.67
N GLY A 361 -2.68 -15.51 -13.97
CA GLY A 361 -3.88 -16.20 -14.40
C GLY A 361 -5.12 -15.29 -14.55
N ASN A 362 -5.01 -13.99 -14.30
CA ASN A 362 -6.08 -13.05 -14.63
C ASN A 362 -6.06 -12.73 -16.14
N PRO A 363 -7.07 -13.19 -16.92
CA PRO A 363 -7.06 -13.00 -18.38
C PRO A 363 -7.17 -11.55 -18.83
N LYS A 364 -7.49 -10.62 -17.92
CA LYS A 364 -7.56 -9.18 -18.19
C LYS A 364 -6.27 -8.44 -17.83
N ALA A 365 -5.36 -9.07 -17.10
CA ALA A 365 -4.11 -8.45 -16.71
C ALA A 365 -3.22 -8.21 -17.94
N ARG A 366 -2.68 -7.00 -18.02
CA ARG A 366 -1.74 -6.56 -19.05
C ARG A 366 -0.75 -5.60 -18.41
N TYR A 367 0.46 -5.59 -18.92
CA TYR A 367 1.45 -4.60 -18.52
C TYR A 367 2.32 -4.19 -19.71
N MET A 368 3.03 -3.11 -19.56
CA MET A 368 3.97 -2.57 -20.54
C MET A 368 5.36 -2.45 -19.93
N THR A 369 6.38 -2.70 -20.76
CA THR A 369 7.80 -2.49 -20.44
C THR A 369 8.49 -1.76 -21.57
N ASN A 370 9.60 -1.11 -21.25
CA ASN A 370 10.48 -0.51 -22.24
C ASN A 370 11.92 -0.59 -21.72
N SER A 371 12.86 -0.98 -22.56
CA SER A 371 14.29 -1.02 -22.21
C SER A 371 14.90 0.39 -22.07
N GLU A 372 14.29 1.36 -22.74
CA GLU A 372 14.71 2.75 -22.69
C GLU A 372 13.87 3.53 -21.65
N MET A 373 14.51 4.51 -21.02
CA MET A 373 13.88 5.38 -20.02
C MET A 373 13.97 6.86 -20.44
N PRO A 374 13.26 7.27 -21.53
CA PRO A 374 13.22 8.67 -21.93
C PRO A 374 12.59 9.54 -20.83
N LEU A 375 12.97 10.81 -20.75
CA LEU A 375 12.43 11.72 -19.73
C LEU A 375 10.92 11.97 -19.84
N ASP A 376 10.37 11.91 -21.07
CA ASP A 376 8.94 12.08 -21.31
C ASP A 376 8.19 10.76 -21.07
N PRO A 377 7.26 10.69 -20.10
CA PRO A 377 6.45 9.51 -19.84
C PRO A 377 5.64 9.04 -21.07
N LYS A 378 5.14 9.96 -21.87
CA LYS A 378 4.36 9.63 -23.08
C LYS A 378 5.21 8.96 -24.14
N ALA A 379 6.42 9.47 -24.39
CA ALA A 379 7.36 8.85 -25.30
C ALA A 379 7.74 7.43 -24.84
N TRP A 380 7.91 7.22 -23.52
CA TRP A 380 8.10 5.90 -22.94
C TRP A 380 6.92 4.96 -23.24
N GLN A 381 5.70 5.43 -23.02
CA GLN A 381 4.48 4.64 -23.22
C GLN A 381 4.26 4.28 -24.70
N GLU A 382 4.48 5.22 -25.62
CA GLU A 382 4.30 5.03 -27.05
C GLU A 382 5.25 3.99 -27.65
N SER A 383 6.49 3.92 -27.12
CA SER A 383 7.52 2.96 -27.54
C SER A 383 7.54 1.66 -26.74
N SER A 384 6.62 1.49 -25.76
CA SER A 384 6.57 0.33 -24.89
C SER A 384 6.10 -0.94 -25.57
N THR A 385 6.63 -2.06 -25.14
CA THR A 385 6.13 -3.39 -25.49
C THR A 385 5.01 -3.80 -24.53
N LYS A 386 3.90 -4.28 -25.10
CA LYS A 386 2.73 -4.76 -24.33
C LYS A 386 2.84 -6.27 -24.08
N HIS A 387 2.58 -6.67 -22.86
CA HIS A 387 2.59 -8.05 -22.42
C HIS A 387 1.21 -8.46 -21.87
N ALA A 388 0.84 -9.71 -22.13
CA ALA A 388 -0.30 -10.34 -21.48
C ALA A 388 0.10 -10.92 -20.12
N ASP A 389 -0.89 -11.16 -19.25
CA ASP A 389 -0.73 -11.74 -17.91
C ASP A 389 -0.20 -10.76 -16.86
N SER A 390 0.19 -11.28 -15.73
CA SER A 390 0.60 -10.55 -14.53
C SER A 390 2.05 -10.07 -14.63
N TRP A 391 2.31 -8.83 -14.20
CA TRP A 391 3.66 -8.32 -14.03
C TRP A 391 4.44 -9.04 -12.91
N TRP A 392 3.77 -9.77 -11.99
CA TRP A 392 4.44 -10.53 -10.94
C TRP A 392 5.42 -11.56 -11.49
N LEU A 393 5.10 -12.21 -12.63
CA LEU A 393 5.98 -13.18 -13.29
C LEU A 393 7.25 -12.52 -13.82
N HIS A 394 7.12 -11.35 -14.42
CA HIS A 394 8.23 -10.57 -14.90
C HIS A 394 9.13 -10.07 -13.74
N TRP A 395 8.50 -9.53 -12.70
CA TRP A 395 9.19 -9.10 -11.49
C TRP A 395 9.88 -10.26 -10.75
N GLN A 396 9.29 -11.44 -10.71
CA GLN A 396 9.90 -12.63 -10.13
C GLN A 396 11.25 -12.93 -10.77
N THR A 397 11.35 -12.89 -12.09
CA THR A 397 12.61 -13.09 -12.81
C THR A 397 13.63 -12.04 -12.41
N TRP A 398 13.24 -10.76 -12.44
CA TRP A 398 14.10 -9.64 -12.05
C TRP A 398 14.59 -9.76 -10.59
N LEU A 399 13.69 -10.14 -9.68
CA LEU A 399 14.01 -10.30 -8.26
C LEU A 399 14.93 -11.48 -8.01
N SER A 400 14.70 -12.64 -8.66
CA SER A 400 15.50 -13.84 -8.52
C SER A 400 16.96 -13.61 -8.90
N GLU A 401 17.21 -12.88 -10.00
CA GLU A 401 18.57 -12.49 -10.42
C GLU A 401 19.32 -11.67 -9.35
N ARG A 402 18.61 -11.01 -8.45
CA ARG A 402 19.14 -10.15 -7.38
C ARG A 402 19.08 -10.78 -6.01
N SER A 403 18.59 -12.02 -5.92
CA SER A 403 18.39 -12.71 -4.64
C SER A 403 19.52 -13.68 -4.27
N GLY A 404 20.59 -13.72 -5.08
CA GLY A 404 21.75 -14.59 -4.85
C GLY A 404 21.45 -16.05 -5.17
N GLU A 405 22.38 -16.93 -4.78
CA GLU A 405 22.22 -18.36 -4.98
C GLU A 405 21.15 -18.94 -4.06
N THR A 406 20.74 -20.18 -4.32
CA THR A 406 19.81 -20.89 -3.44
C THR A 406 20.55 -21.69 -2.37
N LYS A 407 19.96 -21.76 -1.19
CA LYS A 407 20.40 -22.57 -0.06
C LYS A 407 19.22 -23.38 0.50
N ASN A 408 19.48 -24.37 1.33
CA ASN A 408 18.44 -25.11 2.00
C ASN A 408 17.54 -24.17 2.81
N ALA A 409 16.21 -24.35 2.72
CA ALA A 409 15.25 -23.58 3.49
C ALA A 409 15.47 -23.77 5.00
N PRO A 410 15.31 -22.73 5.82
CA PRO A 410 15.43 -22.85 7.26
C PRO A 410 14.33 -23.77 7.81
N ARG A 411 14.70 -24.67 8.72
CA ARG A 411 13.77 -25.63 9.36
C ARG A 411 12.85 -24.96 10.39
N ALA A 412 13.26 -23.81 10.94
CA ALA A 412 12.52 -23.03 11.93
C ALA A 412 12.58 -21.55 11.57
N LEU A 413 11.57 -20.80 12.01
CA LEU A 413 11.52 -19.34 11.88
C LEU A 413 12.33 -18.68 13.00
N GLY A 414 12.83 -17.49 12.76
CA GLY A 414 13.71 -16.77 13.68
C GLY A 414 15.06 -17.47 13.91
N ASN A 415 15.70 -17.12 15.00
CA ASN A 415 16.93 -17.75 15.48
C ASN A 415 17.04 -17.65 17.02
N LYS A 416 18.16 -18.06 17.62
CA LYS A 416 18.33 -18.01 19.09
C LYS A 416 18.24 -16.59 19.66
N LYS A 417 18.67 -15.58 18.92
CA LYS A 417 18.62 -14.17 19.37
C LYS A 417 17.25 -13.55 19.11
N PHE A 418 16.60 -13.95 18.05
CA PHE A 418 15.28 -13.47 17.60
C PHE A 418 14.37 -14.69 17.38
N PRO A 419 13.85 -15.31 18.47
CA PRO A 419 13.02 -16.49 18.34
C PRO A 419 11.66 -16.15 17.72
N ALA A 420 11.06 -17.14 17.06
CA ALA A 420 9.68 -17.01 16.61
C ALA A 420 8.74 -16.85 17.83
N GLY A 421 7.93 -15.83 17.81
CA GLY A 421 6.92 -15.50 18.79
C GLY A 421 5.52 -15.91 18.32
N GLU A 422 4.56 -14.98 18.39
CA GLU A 422 3.18 -15.18 17.98
C GLU A 422 3.09 -15.56 16.50
N ALA A 423 2.12 -16.40 16.17
CA ALA A 423 1.86 -16.77 14.78
C ALA A 423 1.46 -15.55 13.93
N ALA A 424 1.79 -15.57 12.65
CA ALA A 424 1.21 -14.61 11.70
C ALA A 424 -0.33 -14.70 11.74
N PRO A 425 -1.01 -13.57 11.62
CA PRO A 425 -0.57 -12.24 11.23
C PRO A 425 -0.06 -11.32 12.36
N GLY A 426 0.23 -11.84 13.56
CA GLY A 426 0.69 -11.08 14.71
C GLY A 426 -0.42 -10.36 15.45
N THR A 427 -0.09 -9.34 16.23
CA THR A 427 -1.03 -8.63 17.12
C THR A 427 -1.31 -7.20 16.67
N TYR A 428 -0.33 -6.47 16.10
CA TYR A 428 -0.51 -5.08 15.67
C TYR A 428 -1.56 -4.91 14.57
N VAL A 429 -1.74 -5.93 13.73
CA VAL A 429 -2.78 -5.94 12.71
C VAL A 429 -4.20 -5.84 13.29
N HIS A 430 -4.42 -6.27 14.53
CA HIS A 430 -5.72 -6.23 15.22
C HIS A 430 -5.96 -4.96 16.04
N GLU A 431 -4.95 -4.09 16.19
CA GLU A 431 -5.12 -2.81 16.89
C GLU A 431 -6.10 -1.91 16.11
N ARG A 432 -7.05 -1.30 16.84
CA ARG A 432 -8.12 -0.45 16.32
C ARG A 432 -7.97 0.99 16.79
#